data_73f39ff16d97f236e393c884a5a6d24d
#
_entry.id   73f39ff16d97f236e393c884a5a6d24d
#
_cell.length_a   1.000
_cell.length_b   1.000
_cell.length_c   1.000
_cell.angle_alpha   90.00
_cell.angle_beta   90.00
_cell.angle_gamma   90.00
#
_symmetry.space_group_name_H-M   'P 1'
#
loop_
_entity.id
_entity.type
_entity.pdbx_description
1 polymer ?
#
loop_
_entity_poly.entity_id
_entity_poly.type
_entity_poly.pdbx_seq_one_letter_code
_entity_poly.pdbx_strand_id
1 'polypeptide(L)'
;MANTKSAVKRIRRISKQTSVNKIRKSRYKNAIKKMNILLDKKDKSEALKFLPKLNSELMKIAKTGVIKKQNASRNISRITKKNSSI
;
A
#
# COMPACT_ATOMS: atom_id res chain seq x y z
N MET A 1 -0.90 21.26 -34.17
CA MET A 1 -2.03 21.15 -33.27
C MET A 1 -1.84 20.04 -32.29
N ALA A 2 -2.13 20.34 -31.03
CA ALA A 2 -1.89 19.42 -29.94
C ALA A 2 -2.86 18.22 -29.89
N ASN A 3 -3.92 18.23 -30.69
CA ASN A 3 -4.99 17.24 -30.65
C ASN A 3 -4.80 16.10 -31.64
N THR A 4 -3.63 15.49 -31.65
CA THR A 4 -3.42 14.28 -32.41
C THR A 4 -4.01 13.09 -31.66
N LYS A 5 -4.36 12.02 -32.38
CA LYS A 5 -4.88 10.79 -31.76
C LYS A 5 -3.90 10.25 -30.71
N SER A 6 -2.60 10.37 -30.95
CA SER A 6 -1.58 9.91 -30.00
C SER A 6 -1.56 10.76 -28.72
N ALA A 7 -1.76 12.08 -28.83
CA ALA A 7 -1.84 12.97 -27.66
C ALA A 7 -3.07 12.64 -26.80
N VAL A 8 -4.22 12.41 -27.44
CA VAL A 8 -5.46 12.01 -26.72
C VAL A 8 -5.29 10.68 -26.02
N LYS A 9 -4.70 9.69 -26.68
CA LYS A 9 -4.40 8.38 -26.07
C LYS A 9 -3.49 8.52 -24.86
N ARG A 10 -2.47 9.38 -24.96
CA ARG A 10 -1.52 9.64 -23.86
C ARG A 10 -2.22 10.25 -22.66
N ILE A 11 -3.11 11.22 -22.86
CA ILE A 11 -3.89 11.85 -21.79
C ILE A 11 -4.77 10.82 -21.10
N ARG A 12 -5.46 9.97 -21.86
CA ARG A 12 -6.29 8.90 -21.32
C ARG A 12 -5.47 7.91 -20.49
N ARG A 13 -4.28 7.54 -20.98
CA ARG A 13 -3.37 6.63 -20.26
C ARG A 13 -2.91 7.23 -18.94
N ILE A 14 -2.53 8.51 -18.93
CA ILE A 14 -2.08 9.21 -17.74
C ILE A 14 -3.24 9.29 -16.71
N SER A 15 -4.43 9.65 -17.16
CA SER A 15 -5.61 9.73 -16.30
C SER A 15 -5.94 8.37 -15.67
N LYS A 16 -5.93 7.30 -16.44
CA LYS A 16 -6.15 5.94 -15.96
C LYS A 16 -5.08 5.52 -14.97
N GLN A 17 -3.81 5.82 -15.26
CA GLN A 17 -2.70 5.50 -14.37
C GLN A 17 -2.81 6.25 -13.05
N THR A 18 -3.20 7.52 -13.07
CA THR A 18 -3.41 8.32 -11.87
C THR A 18 -4.51 7.72 -10.98
N SER A 19 -5.62 7.29 -11.58
CA SER A 19 -6.71 6.65 -10.84
C SER A 19 -6.26 5.34 -10.20
N VAL A 20 -5.54 4.50 -10.93
CA VAL A 20 -5.00 3.23 -10.41
C VAL A 20 -4.03 3.48 -9.26
N ASN A 21 -3.13 4.46 -9.40
CA ASN A 21 -2.17 4.81 -8.36
C ASN A 21 -2.86 5.31 -7.09
N LYS A 22 -3.93 6.09 -7.24
CA LYS A 22 -4.74 6.58 -6.12
C LYS A 22 -5.37 5.42 -5.35
N ILE A 23 -5.91 4.43 -6.05
CA ILE A 23 -6.47 3.21 -5.46
C ILE A 23 -5.37 2.44 -4.71
N ARG A 24 -4.20 2.28 -5.29
CA ARG A 24 -3.06 1.60 -4.66
C ARG A 24 -2.62 2.28 -3.37
N LYS A 25 -2.53 3.60 -3.38
CA LYS A 25 -2.20 4.38 -2.17
C LYS A 25 -3.25 4.20 -1.08
N SER A 26 -4.53 4.20 -1.44
CA SER A 26 -5.63 3.97 -0.51
C SER A 26 -5.56 2.57 0.11
N ARG A 27 -5.29 1.54 -0.69
CA ARG A 27 -5.11 0.17 -0.20
C ARG A 27 -3.96 0.06 0.78
N TYR A 28 -2.84 0.73 0.47
CA TYR A 28 -1.66 0.77 1.34
C TYR A 28 -2.01 1.36 2.70
N LYS A 29 -2.62 2.53 2.72
CA LYS A 29 -3.03 3.21 3.96
C LYS A 29 -4.04 2.40 4.74
N ASN A 30 -5.03 1.81 4.06
CA ASN A 30 -6.08 1.02 4.70
C ASN A 30 -5.52 -0.26 5.32
N ALA A 31 -4.56 -0.91 4.66
CA ALA A 31 -3.91 -2.10 5.20
C ALA A 31 -3.17 -1.78 6.51
N ILE A 32 -2.39 -0.68 6.52
CA ILE A 32 -1.68 -0.22 7.71
C ILE A 32 -2.67 0.16 8.82
N LYS A 33 -3.73 0.87 8.49
CA LYS A 33 -4.76 1.28 9.44
C LYS A 33 -5.43 0.06 10.09
N LYS A 34 -5.76 -0.94 9.30
CA LYS A 34 -6.37 -2.19 9.81
C LYS A 34 -5.43 -2.89 10.79
N MET A 35 -4.15 -2.96 10.46
CA MET A 35 -3.15 -3.56 11.35
C MET A 35 -3.01 -2.76 12.65
N ASN A 36 -2.99 -1.44 12.58
CA ASN A 36 -2.92 -0.59 13.75
C ASN A 36 -4.11 -0.78 14.69
N ILE A 37 -5.31 -0.95 14.13
CA ILE A 37 -6.51 -1.26 14.93
C ILE A 37 -6.33 -2.56 15.69
N LEU A 38 -5.81 -3.60 15.06
CA LEU A 38 -5.55 -4.89 15.70
C LEU A 38 -4.50 -4.76 16.80
N LEU A 39 -3.45 -3.97 16.57
CA LEU A 39 -2.41 -3.71 17.56
C LEU A 39 -2.93 -2.92 18.76
N ASP A 40 -3.79 -1.92 18.51
CA ASP A 40 -4.41 -1.11 19.56
C ASP A 40 -5.33 -1.94 20.46
N LYS A 41 -6.03 -2.92 19.87
CA LYS A 41 -6.86 -3.87 20.62
C LYS A 41 -6.03 -4.92 21.34
N LYS A 42 -4.72 -4.94 21.13
CA LYS A 42 -3.79 -5.95 21.65
C LYS A 42 -4.20 -7.38 21.30
N ASP A 43 -4.82 -7.55 20.16
CA ASP A 43 -5.21 -8.85 19.62
C ASP A 43 -4.04 -9.48 18.86
N LYS A 44 -3.11 -10.03 19.60
CA LYS A 44 -1.88 -10.61 19.06
C LYS A 44 -2.17 -11.74 18.08
N SER A 45 -3.17 -12.57 18.36
CA SER A 45 -3.53 -13.70 17.51
C SER A 45 -3.96 -13.25 16.11
N GLU A 46 -4.90 -12.30 16.06
CA GLU A 46 -5.39 -11.74 14.79
C GLU A 46 -4.30 -10.94 14.07
N ALA A 47 -3.50 -10.19 14.82
CA ALA A 47 -2.39 -9.42 14.26
C ALA A 47 -1.36 -10.35 13.62
N LEU A 48 -1.01 -11.46 14.25
CA LEU A 48 -0.10 -12.46 13.69
C LEU A 48 -0.65 -13.10 12.41
N LYS A 49 -1.95 -13.39 12.39
CA LYS A 49 -2.61 -13.94 11.20
C LYS A 49 -2.62 -12.96 10.04
N PHE A 50 -2.80 -11.68 10.33
CA PHE A 50 -2.86 -10.62 9.32
C PHE A 50 -1.48 -10.20 8.81
N LEU A 51 -0.44 -10.36 9.61
CA LEU A 51 0.92 -9.87 9.30
C LEU A 51 1.45 -10.38 7.95
N PRO A 52 1.38 -11.67 7.60
CA PRO A 52 1.84 -12.12 6.28
C PRO A 52 1.05 -11.51 5.12
N LYS A 53 -0.26 -11.35 5.27
CA LYS A 53 -1.12 -10.71 4.26
C LYS A 53 -0.74 -9.24 4.09
N LEU A 54 -0.50 -8.54 5.20
CA LEU A 54 -0.07 -7.14 5.20
C LEU A 54 1.26 -6.99 4.48
N ASN A 55 2.26 -7.80 4.82
CA ASN A 55 3.58 -7.76 4.19
C ASN A 55 3.47 -7.98 2.68
N SER A 56 2.71 -8.99 2.26
CA SER A 56 2.48 -9.29 0.85
C SER A 56 1.84 -8.11 0.13
N GLU A 57 0.81 -7.52 0.70
CA GLU A 57 0.10 -6.39 0.09
C GLU A 57 0.96 -5.14 -0.02
N LEU A 58 1.67 -4.78 1.05
CA LEU A 58 2.56 -3.62 1.06
C LEU A 58 3.69 -3.78 0.03
N MET A 59 4.28 -4.95 -0.06
CA MET A 59 5.36 -5.21 -1.02
C MET A 59 4.85 -5.23 -2.46
N LYS A 60 3.67 -5.75 -2.72
CA LYS A 60 3.04 -5.71 -4.06
C LYS A 60 2.82 -4.27 -4.50
N ILE A 61 2.32 -3.41 -3.62
CA ILE A 61 2.09 -2.00 -3.92
C ILE A 61 3.42 -1.27 -4.12
N ALA A 62 4.42 -1.53 -3.28
CA ALA A 62 5.75 -0.94 -3.41
C ALA A 62 6.42 -1.35 -4.72
N LYS A 63 6.21 -2.58 -5.18
CA LYS A 63 6.74 -3.08 -6.44
C LYS A 63 6.25 -2.29 -7.65
N THR A 64 5.05 -1.70 -7.57
CA THR A 64 4.51 -0.87 -8.66
C THR A 64 5.16 0.52 -8.73
N GLY A 65 5.97 0.91 -7.74
CA GLY A 65 6.63 2.21 -7.68
C GLY A 65 5.78 3.34 -7.13
N VAL A 66 4.52 3.08 -6.76
CA VAL A 66 3.63 4.09 -6.16
C VAL A 66 4.11 4.49 -4.77
N ILE A 67 4.63 3.52 -4.02
CA ILE A 67 5.25 3.73 -2.72
C ILE A 67 6.69 3.25 -2.80
N LYS A 68 7.61 4.00 -2.21
CA LYS A 68 9.02 3.60 -2.18
C LYS A 68 9.20 2.32 -1.36
N LYS A 69 9.99 1.38 -1.88
CA LYS A 69 10.29 0.13 -1.18
C LYS A 69 10.84 0.36 0.23
N GLN A 70 11.65 1.41 0.40
CA GLN A 70 12.21 1.78 1.70
C GLN A 70 11.11 2.13 2.70
N ASN A 71 10.07 2.85 2.27
CA ASN A 71 8.94 3.18 3.13
C ASN A 71 8.15 1.94 3.53
N ALA A 72 7.90 1.04 2.58
CA ALA A 72 7.22 -0.22 2.86
C ALA A 72 8.00 -1.07 3.85
N SER A 73 9.31 -1.24 3.64
CA SER A 73 10.18 -2.00 4.54
C SER A 73 10.20 -1.41 5.94
N ARG A 74 10.26 -0.09 6.05
CA ARG A 74 10.25 0.62 7.34
C ARG A 74 8.94 0.39 8.08
N ASN A 75 7.82 0.51 7.39
CA ASN A 75 6.50 0.29 7.99
C ASN A 75 6.31 -1.15 8.45
N ILE A 76 6.74 -2.11 7.64
CA ILE A 76 6.70 -3.53 7.99
C ILE A 76 7.54 -3.80 9.23
N SER A 77 8.75 -3.26 9.28
CA SER A 77 9.66 -3.41 10.43
C SER A 77 9.06 -2.86 11.71
N ARG A 78 8.49 -1.66 11.65
CA ARG A 78 7.82 -1.02 12.81
C ARG A 78 6.63 -1.82 13.29
N ILE A 79 5.80 -2.29 12.38
CA ILE A 79 4.61 -3.09 12.70
C ILE A 79 5.02 -4.43 13.32
N THR A 80 6.04 -5.08 12.77
CA THR A 80 6.57 -6.34 13.30
C THR A 80 7.06 -6.16 14.73
N LYS A 81 7.78 -5.08 15.02
CA LYS A 81 8.23 -4.75 16.38
C LYS A 81 7.06 -4.55 17.33
N LYS A 82 6.05 -3.77 16.93
CA LYS A 82 4.86 -3.55 17.75
C LYS A 82 4.14 -4.86 18.04
N ASN A 83 4.01 -5.73 17.04
CA ASN A 83 3.37 -7.04 17.21
C ASN A 83 4.13 -7.91 18.20
N SER A 84 5.44 -7.85 18.20
CA SER A 84 6.27 -8.62 19.16
C SER A 84 6.15 -8.11 20.59
N SER A 85 5.78 -6.85 20.79
CA SER A 85 5.70 -6.23 22.11
C SER A 85 4.33 -6.35 22.79
N ILE A 86 3.33 -6.87 22.12
CA ILE A 86 1.99 -7.09 22.73
C ILE A 86 1.77 -8.50 23.26
#